data_cd255b1dabd996e334e70730d5dbe48b
#
_entry.id   cd255b1dabd996e334e70730d5dbe48b
#
_cell.length_a   1.000
_cell.length_b   1.000
_cell.length_c   1.000
_cell.angle_alpha   90.00
_cell.angle_beta   90.00
_cell.angle_gamma   90.00
#
_symmetry.space_group_name_H-M   'P 1'
#
loop_
_entity.id
_entity.type
_entity.pdbx_description
1 polymer ?
#
loop_
_entity_poly.entity_id
_entity_poly.type
_entity_poly.pdbx_seq_one_letter_code
_entity_poly.pdbx_strand_id
1 'polypeptide(L)'
;MLIKGFDKFRAKVPAFSGKKGILLPIFMIFMASLAFLVYFTFDAFPNLFAASRIIPSLLSFFPLFGVVIIEIAGFMLVWQMWLWKDKMKEKYGQKSYQRMFLIGFGGVTWILTVAINQFIPYYSFASAFWASSPLQVLAVPIETFFGNVGPLIFYLKDVLVVFLSIIGLLMCTRAIQVFGFDYMVVLYLYFPEESKVQENEIYSVLRHPTYAGALLIALGGAFFTFTLLSFVTYVLLLVGFYLHVYFVEEKELIQRFGDSYRIYRQKVPAFFINPNNLRIFLCFLFGKKANNHKHSRQNDVLVA
;
A
#
# COMPACT_ATOMS: atom_id res chain seq x y z
N MET A 1 6.04 -7.85 23.48
CA MET A 1 5.36 -8.83 22.60
C MET A 1 6.22 -8.99 21.36
N LEU A 2 6.84 -10.15 21.13
CA LEU A 2 7.67 -10.36 19.94
C LEU A 2 6.74 -10.47 18.71
N ILE A 3 7.04 -9.71 17.66
CA ILE A 3 6.28 -9.75 16.41
C ILE A 3 6.52 -11.11 15.76
N LYS A 4 5.46 -11.86 15.44
CA LYS A 4 5.52 -13.17 14.79
C LYS A 4 6.40 -13.12 13.53
N GLY A 5 7.34 -14.05 13.37
CA GLY A 5 8.24 -14.14 12.21
C GLY A 5 9.42 -13.17 12.20
N PHE A 6 9.54 -12.25 13.17
CA PHE A 6 10.63 -11.30 13.22
C PHE A 6 12.01 -11.96 13.44
N ASP A 7 12.06 -13.00 14.25
CA ASP A 7 13.33 -13.74 14.47
C ASP A 7 13.80 -14.46 13.21
N LYS A 8 12.88 -15.03 12.42
CA LYS A 8 13.21 -15.62 11.12
C LYS A 8 13.78 -14.59 10.16
N PHE A 9 13.14 -13.41 10.07
CA PHE A 9 13.67 -12.30 9.28
C PHE A 9 15.08 -11.91 9.73
N ARG A 10 15.30 -11.70 11.04
CA ARG A 10 16.63 -11.36 11.57
C ARG A 10 17.70 -12.40 11.24
N ALA A 11 17.36 -13.68 11.30
CA ALA A 11 18.28 -14.77 10.94
C ALA A 11 18.71 -14.71 9.47
N LYS A 12 17.83 -14.29 8.55
CA LYS A 12 18.10 -14.19 7.11
C LYS A 12 18.74 -12.85 6.70
N VAL A 13 18.71 -11.83 7.58
CA VAL A 13 19.26 -10.49 7.32
C VAL A 13 20.20 -10.05 8.47
N PRO A 14 21.29 -10.80 8.73
CA PRO A 14 22.19 -10.54 9.86
C PRO A 14 22.86 -9.16 9.79
N ALA A 15 23.02 -8.57 8.60
CA ALA A 15 23.56 -7.22 8.44
C ALA A 15 22.73 -6.13 9.13
N PHE A 16 21.44 -6.38 9.39
CA PHE A 16 20.53 -5.44 10.05
C PHE A 16 20.07 -5.94 11.43
N SER A 17 20.81 -6.87 12.03
CA SER A 17 20.50 -7.39 13.38
C SER A 17 21.27 -6.65 14.47
N GLY A 18 20.78 -6.74 15.71
CA GLY A 18 21.41 -6.10 16.86
C GLY A 18 21.48 -4.57 16.73
N LYS A 19 22.61 -3.97 17.10
CA LYS A 19 22.82 -2.50 17.03
C LYS A 19 22.72 -1.95 15.59
N LYS A 20 23.01 -2.77 14.56
CA LYS A 20 22.91 -2.38 13.14
C LYS A 20 21.46 -2.29 12.66
N GLY A 21 20.49 -2.77 13.42
CA GLY A 21 19.06 -2.64 13.10
C GLY A 21 18.61 -1.19 12.92
N ILE A 22 19.29 -0.23 13.55
CA ILE A 22 19.06 1.22 13.36
C ILE A 22 19.25 1.69 11.92
N LEU A 23 20.01 0.94 11.09
CA LEU A 23 20.23 1.29 9.69
C LEU A 23 18.94 1.19 8.85
N LEU A 24 17.98 0.33 9.23
CA LEU A 24 16.70 0.20 8.51
C LEU A 24 15.83 1.47 8.62
N PRO A 25 15.53 2.00 9.81
CA PRO A 25 14.79 3.26 9.91
C PRO A 25 15.57 4.44 9.31
N ILE A 26 16.90 4.50 9.42
CA ILE A 26 17.71 5.52 8.75
C ILE A 26 17.54 5.43 7.23
N PHE A 27 17.63 4.23 6.65
CA PHE A 27 17.42 4.02 5.24
C PHE A 27 16.00 4.39 4.80
N MET A 28 14.99 4.04 5.60
CA MET A 28 13.60 4.42 5.35
C MET A 28 13.42 5.94 5.33
N ILE A 29 13.97 6.66 6.31
CA ILE A 29 13.93 8.12 6.37
C ILE A 29 14.63 8.71 5.14
N PHE A 30 15.80 8.19 4.76
CA PHE A 30 16.52 8.64 3.58
C PHE A 30 15.69 8.45 2.29
N MET A 31 15.10 7.27 2.08
CA MET A 31 14.25 6.99 0.90
C MET A 31 13.00 7.87 0.90
N ALA A 32 12.36 8.06 2.05
CA ALA A 32 11.22 8.96 2.18
C ALA A 32 11.61 10.41 1.87
N SER A 33 12.76 10.88 2.36
CA SER A 33 13.26 12.24 2.08
C SER A 33 13.52 12.45 0.58
N LEU A 34 14.05 11.43 -0.12
CA LEU A 34 14.21 11.51 -1.58
C LEU A 34 12.85 11.62 -2.30
N ALA A 35 11.84 10.86 -1.87
CA ALA A 35 10.50 10.95 -2.44
C ALA A 35 9.89 12.34 -2.21
N PHE A 36 9.97 12.87 -0.99
CA PHE A 36 9.47 14.20 -0.68
C PHE A 36 10.26 15.31 -1.41
N LEU A 37 11.56 15.12 -1.64
CA LEU A 37 12.34 16.04 -2.48
C LEU A 37 11.81 16.05 -3.91
N VAL A 38 11.46 14.90 -4.49
CA VAL A 38 10.83 14.82 -5.81
C VAL A 38 9.48 15.55 -5.80
N TYR A 39 8.59 15.26 -4.83
CA TYR A 39 7.31 15.98 -4.72
C TYR A 39 7.52 17.48 -4.64
N PHE A 40 8.37 17.95 -3.75
CA PHE A 40 8.68 19.37 -3.59
C PHE A 40 9.22 19.99 -4.88
N THR A 41 10.10 19.29 -5.59
CA THR A 41 10.65 19.76 -6.86
C THR A 41 9.55 19.94 -7.92
N PHE A 42 8.65 18.96 -8.06
CA PHE A 42 7.56 19.06 -9.02
C PHE A 42 6.47 20.06 -8.60
N ASP A 43 6.26 20.28 -7.31
CA ASP A 43 5.32 21.28 -6.79
C ASP A 43 5.89 22.70 -6.92
N ALA A 44 7.19 22.88 -6.69
CA ALA A 44 7.85 24.19 -6.77
C ALA A 44 8.24 24.61 -8.18
N PHE A 45 8.56 23.64 -9.05
CA PHE A 45 9.04 23.88 -10.42
C PHE A 45 8.14 24.80 -11.25
N PRO A 46 6.80 24.66 -11.24
CA PRO A 46 5.92 25.58 -11.94
C PRO A 46 6.09 27.04 -11.52
N ASN A 47 6.38 27.31 -10.24
CA ASN A 47 6.56 28.68 -9.74
C ASN A 47 7.81 29.37 -10.32
N LEU A 48 8.85 28.61 -10.68
CA LEU A 48 10.06 29.15 -11.31
C LEU A 48 9.78 29.68 -12.73
N PHE A 49 8.74 29.16 -13.39
CA PHE A 49 8.35 29.50 -14.75
C PHE A 49 7.05 30.30 -14.85
N ALA A 50 6.47 30.69 -13.71
CA ALA A 50 5.19 31.43 -13.67
C ALA A 50 5.26 32.76 -14.46
N ALA A 51 6.44 33.38 -14.60
CA ALA A 51 6.66 34.58 -15.40
C ALA A 51 6.84 34.27 -16.90
N SER A 52 7.06 33.03 -17.31
CA SER A 52 7.19 32.63 -18.70
C SER A 52 5.83 32.35 -19.33
N ARG A 53 5.53 32.92 -20.47
CA ARG A 53 4.30 32.66 -21.24
C ARG A 53 4.28 31.25 -21.90
N ILE A 54 5.28 30.42 -21.62
CA ILE A 54 5.47 29.11 -22.26
C ILE A 54 4.73 28.05 -21.46
N ILE A 55 3.62 27.58 -22.00
CA ILE A 55 2.85 26.37 -21.64
C ILE A 55 2.30 26.34 -20.20
N PRO A 56 1.42 27.30 -19.79
CA PRO A 56 0.79 27.26 -18.47
C PRO A 56 0.00 25.96 -18.21
N SER A 57 -0.62 25.39 -19.24
CA SER A 57 -1.46 24.18 -19.14
C SER A 57 -0.68 22.92 -18.78
N LEU A 58 0.53 22.73 -19.34
CA LEU A 58 1.36 21.56 -19.05
C LEU A 58 1.95 21.61 -17.64
N LEU A 59 2.38 22.80 -17.20
CA LEU A 59 2.95 23.01 -15.87
C LEU A 59 1.96 22.66 -14.73
N SER A 60 0.67 22.74 -14.99
CA SER A 60 -0.37 22.40 -14.02
C SER A 60 -0.42 20.92 -13.65
N PHE A 61 0.11 20.03 -14.49
CA PHE A 61 0.19 18.59 -14.20
C PHE A 61 1.45 18.19 -13.44
N PHE A 62 2.40 19.10 -13.21
CA PHE A 62 3.68 18.76 -12.62
C PHE A 62 3.57 18.11 -11.25
N PRO A 63 2.70 18.56 -10.30
CA PRO A 63 2.52 17.87 -9.03
C PRO A 63 2.08 16.43 -9.21
N LEU A 64 1.18 16.14 -10.16
CA LEU A 64 0.76 14.77 -10.47
C LEU A 64 1.92 13.95 -11.04
N PHE A 65 2.79 14.53 -11.86
CA PHE A 65 3.97 13.84 -12.40
C PHE A 65 4.92 13.40 -11.27
N GLY A 66 5.15 14.24 -10.26
CA GLY A 66 5.96 13.86 -9.09
C GLY A 66 5.41 12.62 -8.40
N VAL A 67 4.10 12.57 -8.16
CA VAL A 67 3.43 11.41 -7.56
C VAL A 67 3.57 10.17 -8.45
N VAL A 68 3.26 10.29 -9.75
CA VAL A 68 3.34 9.18 -10.72
C VAL A 68 4.75 8.61 -10.82
N ILE A 69 5.77 9.47 -10.85
CA ILE A 69 7.18 9.05 -10.92
C ILE A 69 7.55 8.23 -9.69
N ILE A 70 7.22 8.71 -8.49
CA ILE A 70 7.54 8.01 -7.24
C ILE A 70 6.77 6.70 -7.14
N GLU A 71 5.51 6.68 -7.54
CA GLU A 71 4.69 5.48 -7.53
C GLU A 71 5.24 4.41 -8.47
N ILE A 72 5.46 4.75 -9.73
CA ILE A 72 6.03 3.83 -10.72
C ILE A 72 7.40 3.33 -10.27
N ALA A 73 8.28 4.22 -9.84
CA ALA A 73 9.61 3.83 -9.35
C ALA A 73 9.52 2.94 -8.11
N GLY A 74 8.61 3.21 -7.17
CA GLY A 74 8.34 2.38 -6.01
C GLY A 74 7.93 0.95 -6.39
N PHE A 75 6.93 0.82 -7.27
CA PHE A 75 6.52 -0.51 -7.77
C PHE A 75 7.63 -1.19 -8.57
N MET A 76 8.38 -0.49 -9.40
CA MET A 76 9.52 -1.06 -10.14
C MET A 76 10.59 -1.61 -9.20
N LEU A 77 10.93 -0.89 -8.12
CA LEU A 77 11.88 -1.38 -7.11
C LEU A 77 11.35 -2.63 -6.39
N VAL A 78 10.07 -2.67 -6.05
CA VAL A 78 9.44 -3.87 -5.46
C VAL A 78 9.47 -5.03 -6.46
N TRP A 79 9.10 -4.80 -7.72
CA TRP A 79 9.08 -5.85 -8.75
C TRP A 79 10.46 -6.45 -9.01
N GLN A 80 11.54 -5.71 -8.84
CA GLN A 80 12.89 -6.25 -8.98
C GLN A 80 13.16 -7.44 -8.05
N MET A 81 12.50 -7.51 -6.87
CA MET A 81 12.61 -8.67 -5.99
C MET A 81 12.15 -9.96 -6.69
N TRP A 82 11.11 -9.90 -7.51
CA TRP A 82 10.62 -11.04 -8.30
C TRP A 82 11.42 -11.27 -9.57
N LEU A 83 11.67 -10.19 -10.34
CA LEU A 83 12.34 -10.29 -11.65
C LEU A 83 13.77 -10.80 -11.54
N TRP A 84 14.49 -10.42 -10.50
CA TRP A 84 15.89 -10.77 -10.32
C TRP A 84 16.11 -11.94 -9.35
N LYS A 85 15.04 -12.53 -8.84
CA LYS A 85 15.10 -13.61 -7.83
C LYS A 85 16.07 -14.70 -8.20
N ASP A 86 15.90 -15.32 -9.37
CA ASP A 86 16.68 -16.49 -9.76
C ASP A 86 18.14 -16.13 -10.06
N LYS A 87 18.38 -15.03 -10.78
CA LYS A 87 19.71 -14.48 -11.03
C LYS A 87 20.47 -14.15 -9.75
N MET A 88 19.77 -13.59 -8.77
CA MET A 88 20.37 -13.26 -7.48
C MET A 88 20.62 -14.49 -6.62
N LYS A 89 19.76 -15.51 -6.68
CA LYS A 89 19.97 -16.80 -6.02
C LYS A 89 21.18 -17.52 -6.61
N GLU A 90 21.30 -17.57 -7.92
CA GLU A 90 22.46 -18.17 -8.60
C GLU A 90 23.77 -17.49 -8.19
N LYS A 91 23.79 -16.15 -8.19
CA LYS A 91 25.02 -15.38 -7.94
C LYS A 91 25.42 -15.32 -6.46
N TYR A 92 24.45 -15.25 -5.52
CA TYR A 92 24.71 -14.94 -4.11
C TYR A 92 24.19 -16.01 -3.14
N GLY A 93 23.52 -17.05 -3.62
CA GLY A 93 22.99 -18.14 -2.79
C GLY A 93 22.11 -17.62 -1.66
N GLN A 94 22.40 -18.03 -0.43
CA GLN A 94 21.67 -17.66 0.78
C GLN A 94 21.69 -16.15 1.10
N LYS A 95 22.64 -15.39 0.56
CA LYS A 95 22.74 -13.93 0.76
C LYS A 95 21.91 -13.12 -0.25
N SER A 96 21.26 -13.77 -1.21
CA SER A 96 20.48 -13.12 -2.27
C SER A 96 19.35 -12.26 -1.69
N TYR A 97 18.59 -12.79 -0.73
CA TYR A 97 17.51 -12.07 -0.06
C TYR A 97 18.01 -10.80 0.63
N GLN A 98 19.08 -10.90 1.43
CA GLN A 98 19.62 -9.74 2.15
C GLN A 98 20.01 -8.59 1.21
N ARG A 99 20.50 -8.89 0.00
CA ARG A 99 20.86 -7.87 -0.99
C ARG A 99 19.64 -7.24 -1.66
N MET A 100 18.63 -8.05 -1.96
CA MET A 100 17.41 -7.58 -2.61
C MET A 100 16.46 -6.90 -1.63
N PHE A 101 16.54 -7.24 -0.34
CA PHE A 101 15.66 -6.69 0.70
C PHE A 101 15.66 -5.17 0.74
N LEU A 102 16.84 -4.52 0.68
CA LEU A 102 16.92 -3.04 0.71
C LEU A 102 16.25 -2.41 -0.52
N ILE A 103 16.38 -3.03 -1.69
CA ILE A 103 15.75 -2.54 -2.92
C ILE A 103 14.22 -2.59 -2.77
N GLY A 104 13.68 -3.76 -2.39
CA GLY A 104 12.24 -3.90 -2.15
C GLY A 104 11.72 -3.02 -1.03
N PHE A 105 12.47 -2.91 0.08
CA PHE A 105 12.13 -2.06 1.21
C PHE A 105 12.13 -0.57 0.83
N GLY A 106 13.07 -0.14 0.00
CA GLY A 106 13.08 1.22 -0.58
C GLY A 106 11.84 1.46 -1.44
N GLY A 107 11.46 0.50 -2.29
CA GLY A 107 10.26 0.58 -3.11
C GLY A 107 8.98 0.67 -2.27
N VAL A 108 8.84 -0.18 -1.24
CA VAL A 108 7.72 -0.11 -0.28
C VAL A 108 7.68 1.25 0.41
N THR A 109 8.83 1.80 0.81
CA THR A 109 8.92 3.14 1.43
C THR A 109 8.38 4.20 0.47
N TRP A 110 8.74 4.16 -0.82
CA TRP A 110 8.24 5.12 -1.82
C TRP A 110 6.73 4.99 -2.03
N ILE A 111 6.19 3.78 -2.14
CA ILE A 111 4.74 3.56 -2.23
C ILE A 111 4.02 4.11 -0.98
N LEU A 112 4.59 3.90 0.21
CA LEU A 112 4.04 4.46 1.45
C LEU A 112 4.07 6.00 1.47
N THR A 113 5.11 6.64 0.88
CA THR A 113 5.11 8.11 0.80
C THR A 113 4.02 8.65 -0.10
N VAL A 114 3.57 7.92 -1.13
CA VAL A 114 2.39 8.31 -1.93
C VAL A 114 1.14 8.37 -1.06
N ALA A 115 0.91 7.34 -0.22
CA ALA A 115 -0.22 7.33 0.71
C ALA A 115 -0.12 8.44 1.77
N ILE A 116 1.08 8.68 2.34
CA ILE A 116 1.32 9.74 3.33
C ILE A 116 1.15 11.12 2.70
N ASN A 117 1.61 11.30 1.46
CA ASN A 117 1.50 12.57 0.74
C ASN A 117 0.04 13.01 0.53
N GLN A 118 -0.92 12.08 0.54
CA GLN A 118 -2.35 12.38 0.52
C GLN A 118 -2.84 13.17 1.75
N PHE A 119 -2.09 13.11 2.87
CA PHE A 119 -2.39 13.89 4.08
C PHE A 119 -1.71 15.26 4.10
N ILE A 120 -0.98 15.64 3.05
CA ILE A 120 -0.32 16.94 2.94
C ILE A 120 -1.14 17.83 2.02
N PRO A 121 -1.70 18.95 2.52
CA PRO A 121 -2.46 19.87 1.67
C PRO A 121 -1.54 20.55 0.66
N TYR A 122 -1.73 20.30 -0.63
CA TYR A 122 -0.96 20.91 -1.72
C TYR A 122 -1.13 22.44 -1.85
N TYR A 123 -2.12 22.99 -1.21
CA TYR A 123 -2.50 24.40 -1.33
C TYR A 123 -1.42 25.39 -0.98
N SER A 124 -0.61 25.09 0.05
CA SER A 124 0.31 26.06 0.61
C SER A 124 1.49 26.39 -0.32
N PHE A 125 1.83 25.49 -1.23
CA PHE A 125 3.04 25.65 -2.07
C PHE A 125 2.71 26.05 -3.52
N ALA A 126 1.55 25.67 -4.04
CA ALA A 126 1.18 25.88 -5.43
C ALA A 126 0.07 26.94 -5.65
N SER A 127 -0.41 27.60 -4.59
CA SER A 127 -1.61 28.44 -4.63
C SER A 127 -1.57 29.54 -5.70
N ALA A 128 -0.44 30.24 -5.88
CA ALA A 128 -0.32 31.32 -6.85
C ALA A 128 -0.35 30.80 -8.30
N PHE A 129 0.21 29.62 -8.55
CA PHE A 129 0.26 29.01 -9.87
C PHE A 129 -1.08 28.38 -10.27
N TRP A 130 -1.71 27.65 -9.33
CA TRP A 130 -3.01 27.03 -9.57
C TRP A 130 -4.11 28.05 -9.81
N ALA A 131 -4.02 29.25 -9.19
CA ALA A 131 -5.01 30.32 -9.36
C ALA A 131 -5.16 30.81 -10.82
N SER A 132 -4.13 30.64 -11.65
CA SER A 132 -4.13 31.06 -13.06
C SER A 132 -4.32 29.93 -14.06
N SER A 133 -4.40 28.68 -13.60
CA SER A 133 -4.47 27.48 -14.45
C SER A 133 -5.92 27.02 -14.69
N PRO A 134 -6.27 26.56 -15.90
CA PRO A 134 -7.55 25.90 -16.17
C PRO A 134 -7.76 24.62 -15.36
N LEU A 135 -6.68 24.04 -14.82
CA LEU A 135 -6.71 22.85 -13.97
C LEU A 135 -6.80 23.16 -12.46
N GLN A 136 -6.98 24.44 -12.11
CA GLN A 136 -7.26 24.87 -10.73
C GLN A 136 -8.36 24.02 -10.08
N VAL A 137 -9.38 23.62 -10.84
CA VAL A 137 -10.46 22.74 -10.38
C VAL A 137 -9.97 21.43 -9.77
N LEU A 138 -8.82 20.91 -10.19
CA LEU A 138 -8.26 19.66 -9.64
C LEU A 138 -7.70 19.83 -8.22
N ALA A 139 -7.24 21.02 -7.88
CA ALA A 139 -6.61 21.34 -6.59
C ALA A 139 -7.53 22.04 -5.60
N VAL A 140 -8.69 22.53 -6.05
CA VAL A 140 -9.67 23.18 -5.17
C VAL A 140 -10.40 22.14 -4.30
N PRO A 141 -10.60 22.38 -2.99
CA PRO A 141 -11.40 21.49 -2.15
C PRO A 141 -12.81 21.35 -2.68
N ILE A 142 -13.24 20.10 -2.81
CA ILE A 142 -14.55 19.75 -3.37
C ILE A 142 -15.69 20.40 -2.55
N GLU A 143 -15.53 20.53 -1.23
CA GLU A 143 -16.52 21.20 -0.36
C GLU A 143 -16.81 22.65 -0.75
N THR A 144 -15.88 23.33 -1.41
CA THR A 144 -16.11 24.73 -1.86
C THR A 144 -17.17 24.85 -2.93
N PHE A 145 -17.45 23.76 -3.66
CA PHE A 145 -18.50 23.72 -4.69
C PHE A 145 -19.94 23.59 -4.11
N PHE A 146 -20.07 23.29 -2.81
CA PHE A 146 -21.36 23.02 -2.18
C PHE A 146 -21.96 24.23 -1.45
N GLY A 147 -21.33 25.38 -1.49
CA GLY A 147 -21.88 26.63 -0.90
C GLY A 147 -22.29 26.47 0.58
N ASN A 148 -23.54 26.75 0.89
CA ASN A 148 -24.05 26.75 2.28
C ASN A 148 -24.01 25.38 2.98
N VAL A 149 -23.96 24.26 2.27
CA VAL A 149 -23.81 22.90 2.85
C VAL A 149 -22.36 22.48 3.00
N GLY A 150 -21.43 23.31 2.54
CA GLY A 150 -19.98 23.05 2.65
C GLY A 150 -19.51 22.70 4.07
N PRO A 151 -19.93 23.42 5.14
CA PRO A 151 -19.56 23.09 6.52
C PRO A 151 -19.99 21.68 6.96
N LEU A 152 -21.18 21.23 6.58
CA LEU A 152 -21.65 19.87 6.89
C LEU A 152 -20.79 18.82 6.17
N ILE A 153 -20.49 19.04 4.91
CA ILE A 153 -19.62 18.14 4.11
C ILE A 153 -18.24 18.07 4.73
N PHE A 154 -17.70 19.22 5.18
CA PHE A 154 -16.43 19.28 5.87
C PHE A 154 -16.37 18.38 7.10
N TYR A 155 -17.35 18.44 8.01
CA TYR A 155 -17.41 17.58 9.19
C TYR A 155 -17.59 16.10 8.83
N LEU A 156 -18.45 15.78 7.87
CA LEU A 156 -18.69 14.41 7.44
C LEU A 156 -17.43 13.77 6.85
N LYS A 157 -16.67 14.52 6.04
CA LYS A 157 -15.41 14.01 5.50
C LYS A 157 -14.39 13.74 6.61
N ASP A 158 -14.28 14.60 7.63
CA ASP A 158 -13.31 14.41 8.71
C ASP A 158 -13.63 13.15 9.54
N VAL A 159 -14.91 12.88 9.81
CA VAL A 159 -15.34 11.61 10.41
C VAL A 159 -14.92 10.42 9.54
N LEU A 160 -15.11 10.53 8.22
CA LEU A 160 -14.75 9.47 7.28
C LEU A 160 -13.23 9.26 7.22
N VAL A 161 -12.43 10.33 7.25
CA VAL A 161 -10.95 10.27 7.32
C VAL A 161 -10.50 9.45 8.51
N VAL A 162 -11.01 9.80 9.70
CA VAL A 162 -10.66 9.10 10.95
C VAL A 162 -11.08 7.63 10.88
N PHE A 163 -12.30 7.36 10.44
CA PHE A 163 -12.85 6.02 10.32
C PHE A 163 -12.02 5.14 9.36
N LEU A 164 -11.76 5.60 8.14
CA LEU A 164 -10.98 4.86 7.13
C LEU A 164 -9.55 4.61 7.60
N SER A 165 -8.90 5.62 8.20
CA SER A 165 -7.53 5.51 8.70
C SER A 165 -7.44 4.49 9.84
N ILE A 166 -8.38 4.51 10.80
CA ILE A 166 -8.41 3.54 11.91
C ILE A 166 -8.64 2.12 11.39
N ILE A 167 -9.64 1.92 10.53
CA ILE A 167 -9.93 0.58 9.98
C ILE A 167 -8.74 0.06 9.17
N GLY A 168 -8.15 0.92 8.32
CA GLY A 168 -6.96 0.55 7.54
C GLY A 168 -5.77 0.16 8.43
N LEU A 169 -5.50 0.92 9.50
CA LEU A 169 -4.44 0.61 10.46
C LEU A 169 -4.69 -0.70 11.20
N LEU A 170 -5.93 -0.94 11.65
CA LEU A 170 -6.33 -2.20 12.29
C LEU A 170 -6.15 -3.39 11.33
N MET A 171 -6.53 -3.23 10.05
CA MET A 171 -6.33 -4.28 9.04
C MET A 171 -4.84 -4.61 8.85
N CYS A 172 -3.99 -3.61 8.66
CA CYS A 172 -2.54 -3.80 8.54
C CYS A 172 -1.96 -4.50 9.77
N THR A 173 -2.34 -4.04 10.98
CA THR A 173 -1.87 -4.62 12.24
C THR A 173 -2.30 -6.08 12.38
N ARG A 174 -3.57 -6.39 12.09
CA ARG A 174 -4.08 -7.77 12.14
C ARG A 174 -3.44 -8.67 11.10
N ALA A 175 -3.26 -8.17 9.88
CA ALA A 175 -2.58 -8.92 8.84
C ALA A 175 -1.17 -9.33 9.28
N ILE A 176 -0.39 -8.41 9.87
CA ILE A 176 0.97 -8.69 10.37
C ILE A 176 0.93 -9.69 11.54
N GLN A 177 -0.02 -9.56 12.48
CA GLN A 177 -0.14 -10.46 13.62
C GLN A 177 -0.46 -11.91 13.22
N VAL A 178 -1.34 -12.08 12.23
CA VAL A 178 -1.79 -13.40 11.76
C VAL A 178 -0.75 -14.03 10.83
N PHE A 179 -0.34 -13.28 9.80
CA PHE A 179 0.56 -13.77 8.78
C PHE A 179 1.99 -13.93 9.29
N GLY A 180 2.50 -12.88 9.90
CA GLY A 180 3.87 -12.78 10.39
C GLY A 180 4.67 -11.76 9.60
N PHE A 181 5.65 -11.15 10.25
CA PHE A 181 6.52 -10.15 9.64
C PHE A 181 7.37 -10.75 8.51
N ASP A 182 7.81 -12.00 8.65
CA ASP A 182 8.55 -12.76 7.65
C ASP A 182 7.82 -12.87 6.31
N TYR A 183 6.50 -13.02 6.32
CA TYR A 183 5.69 -12.98 5.09
C TYR A 183 5.56 -11.56 4.54
N MET A 184 5.36 -10.56 5.40
CA MET A 184 5.20 -9.17 4.97
C MET A 184 6.43 -8.63 4.26
N VAL A 185 7.63 -9.06 4.67
CA VAL A 185 8.89 -8.67 4.05
C VAL A 185 9.31 -9.58 2.88
N VAL A 186 8.35 -10.38 2.38
CA VAL A 186 8.52 -11.24 1.19
C VAL A 186 9.69 -12.23 1.32
N LEU A 187 9.98 -12.67 2.55
CA LEU A 187 11.09 -13.60 2.85
C LEU A 187 10.95 -14.89 2.04
N TYR A 188 9.74 -15.41 1.96
CA TYR A 188 9.45 -16.71 1.33
C TYR A 188 9.47 -16.70 -0.20
N LEU A 189 9.64 -15.54 -0.83
CA LEU A 189 9.98 -15.46 -2.24
C LEU A 189 11.37 -16.09 -2.50
N TYR A 190 12.27 -15.97 -1.52
CA TYR A 190 13.63 -16.48 -1.59
C TYR A 190 13.81 -17.83 -0.91
N PHE A 191 12.93 -18.18 0.04
CA PHE A 191 12.92 -19.45 0.80
C PHE A 191 11.53 -20.11 0.72
N PRO A 192 11.07 -20.51 -0.47
CA PRO A 192 9.70 -20.98 -0.70
C PRO A 192 9.36 -22.25 0.06
N GLU A 193 10.34 -23.11 0.34
CA GLU A 193 10.20 -24.37 1.06
C GLU A 193 9.74 -24.18 2.51
N GLU A 194 9.99 -23.02 3.09
CA GLU A 194 9.58 -22.68 4.46
C GLU A 194 8.16 -22.07 4.54
N SER A 195 7.46 -21.95 3.40
CA SER A 195 6.17 -21.25 3.30
C SER A 195 4.97 -22.18 3.14
N LYS A 196 3.79 -21.68 3.51
CA LYS A 196 2.50 -22.33 3.29
C LYS A 196 1.43 -21.31 2.97
N VAL A 197 0.35 -21.75 2.33
CA VAL A 197 -0.84 -20.91 2.11
C VAL A 197 -1.45 -20.57 3.48
N GLN A 198 -1.73 -19.29 3.68
CA GLN A 198 -2.37 -18.80 4.90
C GLN A 198 -3.82 -18.49 4.60
N GLU A 199 -4.73 -19.25 5.21
CA GLU A 199 -6.18 -19.14 4.97
C GLU A 199 -6.97 -18.87 6.27
N ASN A 200 -6.27 -18.57 7.37
CA ASN A 200 -6.89 -18.42 8.69
C ASN A 200 -7.24 -16.96 8.98
N GLU A 201 -8.21 -16.78 9.90
CA GLU A 201 -8.64 -15.47 10.41
C GLU A 201 -8.94 -14.46 9.27
N ILE A 202 -8.32 -13.28 9.27
CA ILE A 202 -8.57 -12.22 8.28
C ILE A 202 -8.31 -12.71 6.85
N TYR A 203 -7.39 -13.67 6.65
CA TYR A 203 -7.09 -14.26 5.35
C TYR A 203 -8.18 -15.23 4.86
N SER A 204 -9.10 -15.66 5.70
CA SER A 204 -10.29 -16.44 5.28
C SER A 204 -11.35 -15.57 4.60
N VAL A 205 -11.29 -14.26 4.73
CA VAL A 205 -12.27 -13.31 4.18
C VAL A 205 -11.66 -12.32 3.19
N LEU A 206 -10.32 -12.16 3.20
CA LEU A 206 -9.61 -11.24 2.32
C LEU A 206 -8.18 -11.74 2.07
N ARG A 207 -7.77 -11.90 0.80
CA ARG A 207 -6.44 -12.44 0.47
C ARG A 207 -5.29 -11.48 0.75
N HIS A 208 -5.50 -10.18 0.51
CA HIS A 208 -4.47 -9.14 0.64
C HIS A 208 -4.87 -8.05 1.64
N PRO A 209 -5.10 -8.40 2.92
CA PRO A 209 -5.61 -7.46 3.92
C PRO A 209 -4.66 -6.29 4.20
N THR A 210 -3.34 -6.48 4.07
CA THR A 210 -2.36 -5.40 4.24
C THR A 210 -2.49 -4.36 3.15
N TYR A 211 -2.62 -4.77 1.88
CA TYR A 211 -2.80 -3.84 0.77
C TYR A 211 -4.16 -3.13 0.84
N ALA A 212 -5.23 -3.87 1.18
CA ALA A 212 -6.54 -3.27 1.39
C ALA A 212 -6.53 -2.24 2.55
N GLY A 213 -5.82 -2.54 3.64
CA GLY A 213 -5.63 -1.60 4.76
C GLY A 213 -4.85 -0.35 4.34
N ALA A 214 -3.77 -0.51 3.57
CA ALA A 214 -2.99 0.62 3.02
C ALA A 214 -3.84 1.49 2.09
N LEU A 215 -4.68 0.87 1.24
CA LEU A 215 -5.62 1.58 0.38
C LEU A 215 -6.69 2.34 1.16
N LEU A 216 -7.20 1.80 2.28
CA LEU A 216 -8.13 2.53 3.14
C LEU A 216 -7.46 3.75 3.80
N ILE A 217 -6.21 3.63 4.25
CA ILE A 217 -5.44 4.77 4.77
C ILE A 217 -5.25 5.82 3.68
N ALA A 218 -4.85 5.44 2.48
CA ALA A 218 -4.67 6.34 1.36
C ALA A 218 -5.99 7.02 0.95
N LEU A 219 -7.12 6.29 0.97
CA LEU A 219 -8.45 6.86 0.75
C LEU A 219 -8.81 7.87 1.85
N GLY A 220 -8.49 7.58 3.10
CA GLY A 220 -8.60 8.54 4.20
C GLY A 220 -7.82 9.82 3.92
N GLY A 221 -6.58 9.72 3.41
CA GLY A 221 -5.79 10.86 2.97
C GLY A 221 -6.42 11.63 1.82
N ALA A 222 -7.00 10.93 0.82
CA ALA A 222 -7.70 11.56 -0.28
C ALA A 222 -8.93 12.35 0.20
N PHE A 223 -9.66 11.84 1.19
CA PHE A 223 -10.74 12.59 1.86
C PHE A 223 -10.22 13.72 2.75
N PHE A 224 -9.03 13.59 3.31
CA PHE A 224 -8.42 14.65 4.13
C PHE A 224 -8.16 15.90 3.30
N THR A 225 -7.48 15.79 2.18
CA THR A 225 -7.26 16.90 1.24
C THR A 225 -8.50 17.25 0.43
N PHE A 226 -9.35 16.28 0.16
CA PHE A 226 -10.65 16.34 -0.52
C PHE A 226 -10.62 17.12 -1.83
N THR A 227 -9.65 16.82 -2.68
CA THR A 227 -9.49 17.43 -4.02
C THR A 227 -9.63 16.37 -5.11
N LEU A 228 -9.97 16.77 -6.33
CA LEU A 228 -9.94 15.83 -7.45
C LEU A 228 -8.55 15.22 -7.66
N LEU A 229 -7.48 16.01 -7.45
CA LEU A 229 -6.10 15.55 -7.56
C LEU A 229 -5.81 14.41 -6.58
N SER A 230 -6.26 14.52 -5.32
CA SER A 230 -6.06 13.48 -4.32
C SER A 230 -6.79 12.19 -4.67
N PHE A 231 -8.00 12.27 -5.23
CA PHE A 231 -8.72 11.09 -5.69
C PHE A 231 -8.08 10.45 -6.93
N VAL A 232 -7.55 11.24 -7.87
CA VAL A 232 -6.76 10.73 -9.00
C VAL A 232 -5.53 9.98 -8.49
N THR A 233 -4.79 10.55 -7.55
CA THR A 233 -3.63 9.89 -6.93
C THR A 233 -4.03 8.59 -6.23
N TYR A 234 -5.14 8.58 -5.51
CA TYR A 234 -5.68 7.36 -4.89
C TYR A 234 -6.02 6.27 -5.93
N VAL A 235 -6.65 6.65 -7.04
CA VAL A 235 -6.98 5.71 -8.13
C VAL A 235 -5.71 5.13 -8.77
N LEU A 236 -4.69 5.94 -8.97
CA LEU A 236 -3.39 5.47 -9.48
C LEU A 236 -2.78 4.44 -8.53
N LEU A 237 -2.76 4.72 -7.22
CA LEU A 237 -2.26 3.80 -6.21
C LEU A 237 -3.06 2.49 -6.17
N LEU A 238 -4.39 2.56 -6.28
CA LEU A 238 -5.27 1.39 -6.39
C LEU A 238 -4.92 0.54 -7.61
N VAL A 239 -4.71 1.18 -8.77
CA VAL A 239 -4.31 0.51 -10.01
C VAL A 239 -2.92 -0.12 -9.84
N GLY A 240 -1.96 0.58 -9.26
CA GLY A 240 -0.62 0.07 -8.99
C GLY A 240 -0.64 -1.20 -8.14
N PHE A 241 -1.39 -1.21 -7.02
CA PHE A 241 -1.58 -2.41 -6.20
C PHE A 241 -2.28 -3.54 -6.95
N TYR A 242 -3.32 -3.22 -7.72
CA TYR A 242 -4.03 -4.22 -8.52
C TYR A 242 -3.09 -4.91 -9.52
N LEU A 243 -2.31 -4.12 -10.26
CA LEU A 243 -1.33 -4.64 -11.23
C LEU A 243 -0.24 -5.47 -10.53
N HIS A 244 0.28 -4.99 -9.39
CA HIS A 244 1.27 -5.73 -8.61
C HIS A 244 0.73 -7.09 -8.14
N VAL A 245 -0.44 -7.11 -7.53
CA VAL A 245 -1.05 -8.35 -7.03
C VAL A 245 -1.35 -9.31 -8.17
N TYR A 246 -2.02 -8.84 -9.22
CA TYR A 246 -2.49 -9.72 -10.29
C TYR A 246 -1.36 -10.28 -11.17
N PHE A 247 -0.41 -9.43 -11.58
CA PHE A 247 0.64 -9.83 -12.54
C PHE A 247 1.92 -10.34 -11.88
N VAL A 248 2.15 -10.04 -10.62
CA VAL A 248 3.41 -10.36 -9.94
C VAL A 248 3.18 -11.34 -8.80
N GLU A 249 2.48 -10.93 -7.75
CA GLU A 249 2.37 -11.69 -6.51
C GLU A 249 1.52 -12.96 -6.67
N GLU A 250 0.27 -12.86 -7.18
CA GLU A 250 -0.60 -14.03 -7.33
C GLU A 250 -0.09 -15.01 -8.38
N LYS A 251 0.59 -14.53 -9.42
CA LYS A 251 1.24 -15.40 -10.40
C LYS A 251 2.32 -16.26 -9.74
N GLU A 252 3.13 -15.67 -8.89
CA GLU A 252 4.17 -16.38 -8.14
C GLU A 252 3.56 -17.34 -7.11
N LEU A 253 2.51 -16.91 -6.38
CA LEU A 253 1.82 -17.78 -5.41
C LEU A 253 1.17 -19.00 -6.07
N ILE A 254 0.61 -18.85 -7.29
CA ILE A 254 0.10 -19.96 -8.08
C ILE A 254 1.25 -20.90 -8.51
N GLN A 255 2.38 -20.35 -8.92
CA GLN A 255 3.55 -21.18 -9.27
C GLN A 255 4.09 -21.95 -8.07
N ARG A 256 4.08 -21.34 -6.88
CA ARG A 256 4.61 -21.92 -5.64
C ARG A 256 3.68 -22.96 -5.02
N PHE A 257 2.38 -22.70 -4.98
CA PHE A 257 1.42 -23.51 -4.23
C PHE A 257 0.45 -24.32 -5.11
N GLY A 258 0.47 -24.10 -6.42
CA GLY A 258 -0.35 -24.85 -7.37
C GLY A 258 -1.86 -24.71 -7.11
N ASP A 259 -2.55 -25.85 -7.12
CA ASP A 259 -4.02 -25.91 -7.02
C ASP A 259 -4.53 -25.48 -5.64
N SER A 260 -3.77 -25.66 -4.57
CA SER A 260 -4.20 -25.18 -3.25
C SER A 260 -4.44 -23.66 -3.25
N TYR A 261 -3.55 -22.88 -3.88
CA TYR A 261 -3.75 -21.44 -4.00
C TYR A 261 -4.86 -21.08 -5.01
N ARG A 262 -5.03 -21.85 -6.09
CA ARG A 262 -6.11 -21.63 -7.07
C ARG A 262 -7.49 -21.78 -6.41
N ILE A 263 -7.68 -22.83 -5.60
CA ILE A 263 -8.92 -23.07 -4.84
C ILE A 263 -9.17 -21.93 -3.84
N TYR A 264 -8.15 -21.53 -3.09
CA TYR A 264 -8.22 -20.40 -2.16
C TYR A 264 -8.61 -19.10 -2.89
N ARG A 265 -7.98 -18.81 -4.03
CA ARG A 265 -8.25 -17.63 -4.85
C ARG A 265 -9.70 -17.55 -5.34
N GLN A 266 -10.32 -18.69 -5.66
CA GLN A 266 -11.73 -18.74 -6.09
C GLN A 266 -12.71 -18.42 -4.95
N LYS A 267 -12.34 -18.79 -3.71
CA LYS A 267 -13.23 -18.65 -2.53
C LYS A 267 -13.12 -17.27 -1.87
N VAL A 268 -11.94 -16.67 -1.86
CA VAL A 268 -11.64 -15.47 -1.08
C VAL A 268 -11.29 -14.30 -2.01
N PRO A 269 -11.95 -13.13 -1.88
CA PRO A 269 -11.65 -11.95 -2.70
C PRO A 269 -10.29 -11.32 -2.35
N ALA A 270 -9.69 -10.57 -3.31
CA ALA A 270 -8.36 -9.96 -3.14
C ALA A 270 -8.39 -8.74 -2.21
N PHE A 271 -9.20 -7.72 -2.52
CA PHE A 271 -9.19 -6.40 -1.88
C PHE A 271 -10.52 -5.99 -1.25
N PHE A 272 -11.64 -6.53 -1.74
CA PHE A 272 -12.98 -6.12 -1.30
C PHE A 272 -13.65 -7.27 -0.57
N ILE A 273 -14.18 -6.97 0.62
CA ILE A 273 -14.85 -7.96 1.47
C ILE A 273 -16.21 -8.27 0.86
N ASN A 274 -16.55 -9.56 0.77
CA ASN A 274 -17.92 -9.93 0.44
C ASN A 274 -18.86 -9.44 1.56
N PRO A 275 -19.92 -8.67 1.25
CA PRO A 275 -20.87 -8.15 2.25
C PRO A 275 -21.39 -9.23 3.22
N ASN A 276 -21.58 -10.45 2.76
CA ASN A 276 -22.03 -11.58 3.59
C ASN A 276 -21.01 -11.97 4.67
N ASN A 277 -19.73 -11.62 4.47
CA ASN A 277 -18.63 -11.90 5.39
C ASN A 277 -18.28 -10.72 6.30
N LEU A 278 -18.99 -9.60 6.20
CA LEU A 278 -18.66 -8.37 6.94
C LEU A 278 -18.64 -8.61 8.46
N ARG A 279 -19.60 -9.35 8.99
CA ARG A 279 -19.63 -9.68 10.43
C ARG A 279 -18.41 -10.49 10.85
N ILE A 280 -18.01 -11.48 10.04
CA ILE A 280 -16.85 -12.33 10.29
C ILE A 280 -15.58 -11.50 10.23
N PHE A 281 -15.47 -10.64 9.22
CA PHE A 281 -14.36 -9.69 9.08
C PHE A 281 -14.22 -8.80 10.31
N LEU A 282 -15.30 -8.19 10.79
CA LEU A 282 -15.26 -7.34 11.98
C LEU A 282 -14.83 -8.15 13.24
N CYS A 283 -15.29 -9.39 13.39
CA CYS A 283 -14.81 -10.25 14.48
C CYS A 283 -13.28 -10.44 14.41
N PHE A 284 -12.73 -10.73 13.24
CA PHE A 284 -11.28 -10.89 13.08
C PHE A 284 -10.51 -9.59 13.27
N LEU A 285 -11.06 -8.48 12.80
CA LEU A 285 -10.47 -7.16 12.94
C LEU A 285 -10.25 -6.78 14.41
N PHE A 286 -11.24 -7.10 15.27
CA PHE A 286 -11.17 -6.84 16.72
C PHE A 286 -10.62 -8.02 17.54
N GLY A 287 -10.04 -9.04 16.91
CA GLY A 287 -9.38 -10.17 17.57
C GLY A 287 -10.32 -11.15 18.26
N LYS A 288 -11.58 -11.13 17.90
CA LYS A 288 -12.55 -12.13 18.38
C LYS A 288 -12.51 -13.36 17.48
N LYS A 289 -12.48 -14.57 18.07
CA LYS A 289 -12.66 -15.80 17.29
C LYS A 289 -14.08 -15.78 16.74
N ALA A 290 -14.25 -15.85 15.43
CA ALA A 290 -15.57 -16.08 14.85
C ALA A 290 -16.00 -17.51 15.21
N ASN A 291 -17.14 -17.66 15.88
CA ASN A 291 -17.75 -18.99 16.11
C ASN A 291 -18.21 -19.53 14.76
N ASN A 292 -17.34 -20.31 14.11
CA ASN A 292 -17.61 -20.95 12.82
C ASN A 292 -18.51 -22.19 12.98
N HIS A 293 -19.73 -22.04 13.52
CA HIS A 293 -20.71 -23.13 13.50
C HIS A 293 -21.35 -23.41 12.14
N LYS A 294 -21.01 -22.65 11.08
CA LYS A 294 -21.61 -22.84 9.75
C LYS A 294 -20.70 -23.44 8.67
N HIS A 295 -19.38 -23.49 8.85
CA HIS A 295 -18.48 -24.04 7.81
C HIS A 295 -18.16 -25.54 8.00
N SER A 296 -18.41 -26.15 9.14
CA SER A 296 -18.23 -27.60 9.30
C SER A 296 -19.28 -28.44 8.52
N ARG A 297 -20.48 -27.91 8.31
CA ARG A 297 -21.54 -28.65 7.57
C ARG A 297 -21.41 -28.69 6.05
N GLN A 298 -20.54 -27.85 5.45
CA GLN A 298 -20.34 -27.90 3.99
C GLN A 298 -19.21 -28.84 3.57
N ASN A 299 -18.30 -29.19 4.47
CA ASN A 299 -17.24 -30.15 4.15
C ASN A 299 -17.69 -31.61 4.33
N ASP A 300 -18.74 -31.86 5.11
CA ASP A 300 -19.26 -33.23 5.35
C ASP A 300 -20.19 -33.73 4.22
N VAL A 301 -20.60 -32.87 3.28
CA VAL A 301 -21.48 -33.22 2.16
C VAL A 301 -20.71 -33.52 0.87
N LEU A 302 -19.39 -33.30 0.84
CA LEU A 302 -18.53 -33.57 -0.34
C LEU A 302 -17.67 -34.84 -0.19
N VAL A 303 -17.88 -35.64 0.87
CA VAL A 303 -17.15 -36.91 1.12
C VAL A 303 -18.17 -38.10 1.24
N ALA A 304 -19.40 -37.90 0.86
CA ALA A 304 -20.39 -39.00 0.77
C ALA A 304 -20.71 -39.32 -0.69
#